data_3ef6c78583f41927a733b1ae5afd82d8
#
_entry.id   3ef6c78583f41927a733b1ae5afd82d8
#
_cell.length_a   1.000
_cell.length_b   1.000
_cell.length_c   1.000
_cell.angle_alpha   90.00
_cell.angle_beta   90.00
_cell.angle_gamma   90.00
#
_symmetry.space_group_name_H-M   'P 1'
#
loop_
_entity.id
_entity.type
_entity.pdbx_description
1 polymer ?
#
loop_
_entity_poly.entity_id
_entity_poly.type
_entity_poly.pdbx_seq_one_letter_code
_entity_poly.pdbx_strand_id
1 'polypeptide(L)'
;LLNFFGQWNSLAKCHAVNMNSGSFFRLHRDAYKTNQQMRIFIPLNKTELHEWAFIYDKDIAPFKAGTPYLLNTKKQHGSFAFVNDIYHVLMGIYINPHNFRVVTDLLPNCEDYE
;
A
#
# COMPACT_ATOMS: atom_id res chain seq x y z
N LEU A 1 -6.58 -7.42 -12.67
CA LEU A 1 -6.10 -7.62 -11.30
C LEU A 1 -5.39 -8.96 -11.13
N LEU A 2 -5.93 -10.03 -11.70
CA LEU A 2 -5.28 -11.34 -11.65
C LEU A 2 -3.92 -11.33 -12.35
N ASN A 3 -3.80 -10.62 -13.46
CA ASN A 3 -2.53 -10.47 -14.16
C ASN A 3 -1.50 -9.72 -13.31
N PHE A 4 -1.96 -8.73 -12.56
CA PHE A 4 -1.10 -8.01 -11.63
C PHE A 4 -0.57 -8.94 -10.53
N PHE A 5 -1.43 -9.73 -9.90
CA PHE A 5 -1.02 -10.63 -8.82
C PHE A 5 -0.15 -11.78 -9.31
N GLY A 6 -0.39 -12.29 -10.53
CA GLY A 6 0.34 -13.42 -11.08
C GLY A 6 1.76 -13.15 -11.49
N GLN A 7 2.16 -11.88 -11.61
CA GLN A 7 3.52 -11.53 -12.06
C GLN A 7 4.57 -11.60 -10.95
N TRP A 8 4.15 -11.71 -9.70
CA TRP A 8 5.06 -11.73 -8.55
C TRP A 8 5.56 -13.13 -8.25
N ASN A 9 6.83 -13.21 -7.87
CA ASN A 9 7.43 -14.44 -7.37
C ASN A 9 7.43 -14.40 -5.84
N SER A 10 6.83 -15.42 -5.23
CA SER A 10 6.79 -15.58 -3.76
C SER A 10 6.14 -14.39 -3.05
N LEU A 11 4.83 -14.27 -3.19
CA LEU A 11 4.05 -13.37 -2.34
C LEU A 11 4.17 -13.81 -0.88
N ALA A 12 4.48 -12.87 0.00
CA ALA A 12 4.55 -13.14 1.42
C ALA A 12 3.18 -13.12 2.07
N LYS A 13 2.40 -12.07 1.80
CA LYS A 13 1.07 -11.85 2.37
C LYS A 13 0.20 -11.11 1.39
N CYS A 14 -1.09 -11.39 1.46
CA CYS A 14 -2.09 -10.59 0.77
C CYS A 14 -3.33 -10.51 1.67
N HIS A 15 -3.68 -9.31 2.10
CA HIS A 15 -4.82 -9.06 2.97
C HIS A 15 -5.81 -8.12 2.32
N ALA A 16 -7.09 -8.51 2.36
CA ALA A 16 -8.17 -7.56 2.12
C ALA A 16 -8.60 -6.97 3.47
N VAL A 17 -8.67 -5.67 3.55
CA VAL A 17 -9.00 -4.95 4.77
C VAL A 17 -10.28 -4.17 4.57
N ASN A 18 -11.16 -4.23 5.58
CA ASN A 18 -12.36 -3.43 5.67
C ASN A 18 -12.24 -2.51 6.89
N MET A 19 -12.38 -1.20 6.68
CA MET A 19 -12.44 -0.22 7.75
C MET A 19 -13.81 0.43 7.79
N ASN A 20 -14.32 0.63 8.99
CA ASN A 20 -15.59 1.32 9.21
C ASN A 20 -15.34 2.65 9.94
N SER A 21 -16.35 3.51 9.98
CA SER A 21 -16.26 4.82 10.61
C SER A 21 -15.71 4.74 12.02
N GLY A 22 -14.69 5.53 12.30
CA GLY A 22 -13.98 5.53 13.58
C GLY A 22 -12.83 4.54 13.69
N SER A 23 -12.68 3.63 12.73
CA SER A 23 -11.53 2.72 12.68
C SER A 23 -10.26 3.47 12.32
N PHE A 24 -9.16 3.04 12.88
CA PHE A 24 -7.87 3.62 12.51
C PHE A 24 -6.75 2.59 12.69
N PHE A 25 -5.70 2.77 11.89
CA PHE A 25 -4.39 2.20 12.15
C PHE A 25 -3.49 3.32 12.64
N ARG A 26 -2.93 3.15 13.85
CA ARG A 26 -2.08 4.18 14.45
C ARG A 26 -0.87 4.49 13.56
N LEU A 27 -0.33 5.67 13.70
CA LEU A 27 0.94 6.02 13.08
C LEU A 27 2.04 5.12 13.62
N HIS A 28 2.72 4.42 12.74
CA HIS A 28 3.76 3.46 13.11
C HIS A 28 4.73 3.25 11.94
N ARG A 29 5.81 2.57 12.25
CA ARG A 29 6.74 2.04 11.26
C ARG A 29 6.72 0.53 11.37
N ASP A 30 6.77 -0.16 10.24
CA ASP A 30 6.86 -1.61 10.25
C ASP A 30 8.24 -2.05 10.74
N ALA A 31 8.24 -3.07 11.61
CA ALA A 31 9.48 -3.68 12.08
C ALA A 31 9.86 -4.82 11.13
N TYR A 32 11.07 -4.74 10.58
CA TYR A 32 11.62 -5.82 9.77
C TYR A 32 12.64 -6.58 10.59
N LYS A 33 12.31 -7.82 10.94
CA LYS A 33 13.25 -8.64 11.71
C LYS A 33 14.06 -9.58 10.84
N THR A 34 13.42 -10.27 9.90
CA THR A 34 14.11 -11.34 9.16
C THR A 34 13.82 -11.36 7.67
N ASN A 35 12.65 -10.93 7.25
CA ASN A 35 12.26 -10.98 5.85
C ASN A 35 12.11 -9.59 5.29
N GLN A 36 12.93 -9.27 4.31
CA GLN A 36 12.80 -8.02 3.61
C GLN A 36 11.64 -8.12 2.62
N GLN A 37 10.64 -7.31 2.84
CA GLN A 37 9.44 -7.27 2.02
C GLN A 37 9.19 -5.86 1.51
N MET A 38 8.74 -5.78 0.26
CA MET A 38 8.10 -4.58 -0.26
C MET A 38 6.62 -4.65 0.07
N ARG A 39 6.01 -3.51 0.35
CA ARG A 39 4.57 -3.42 0.59
C ARG A 39 3.91 -2.71 -0.57
N ILE A 40 2.88 -3.35 -1.13
CA ILE A 40 2.03 -2.74 -2.13
C ILE A 40 0.65 -2.56 -1.52
N PHE A 41 0.13 -1.35 -1.62
CA PHE A 41 -1.16 -0.96 -1.09
C PHE A 41 -2.07 -0.55 -2.23
N ILE A 42 -3.28 -1.12 -2.26
CA ILE A 42 -4.26 -0.85 -3.32
C ILE A 42 -5.56 -0.42 -2.65
N PRO A 43 -5.87 0.89 -2.61
CA PRO A 43 -7.19 1.33 -2.18
C PRO A 43 -8.23 0.92 -3.23
N LEU A 44 -9.38 0.41 -2.80
CA LEU A 44 -10.39 -0.11 -3.71
C LEU A 44 -11.54 0.87 -3.91
N ASN A 45 -11.83 1.70 -2.91
CA ASN A 45 -12.95 2.65 -2.95
C ASN A 45 -12.72 3.81 -1.98
N LYS A 46 -13.61 4.82 -2.01
CA LYS A 46 -13.75 5.86 -0.97
C LYS A 46 -12.43 6.47 -0.54
N THR A 47 -11.70 7.05 -1.48
CA THR A 47 -10.37 7.64 -1.24
C THR A 47 -10.40 9.15 -1.03
N GLU A 48 -11.59 9.75 -1.00
CA GLU A 48 -11.71 11.18 -0.72
C GLU A 48 -11.37 11.48 0.74
N LEU A 49 -10.78 12.64 1.00
CA LEU A 49 -10.27 12.97 2.33
C LEU A 49 -11.35 12.96 3.42
N HIS A 50 -12.59 13.30 3.08
CA HIS A 50 -13.70 13.25 4.03
C HIS A 50 -14.19 11.84 4.32
N GLU A 51 -13.75 10.85 3.54
CA GLU A 51 -14.08 9.44 3.72
C GLU A 51 -12.98 8.69 4.44
N TRP A 52 -11.72 8.92 4.03
CA TRP A 52 -10.58 8.17 4.53
C TRP A 52 -9.30 8.97 4.33
N ALA A 53 -8.41 8.94 5.30
CA ALA A 53 -7.11 9.58 5.20
C ALA A 53 -6.00 8.58 5.46
N PHE A 54 -5.00 8.57 4.59
CA PHE A 54 -3.78 7.80 4.77
C PHE A 54 -2.62 8.76 4.95
N ILE A 55 -1.98 8.68 6.11
CA ILE A 55 -0.82 9.50 6.44
C ILE A 55 0.44 8.71 6.09
N TYR A 56 1.31 9.34 5.35
CA TYR A 56 2.56 8.75 4.92
C TYR A 56 3.69 9.78 5.04
N ASP A 57 4.66 9.48 5.90
CA ASP A 57 5.81 10.36 6.16
C ASP A 57 5.39 11.81 6.45
N LYS A 58 4.39 11.99 7.33
CA LYS A 58 3.82 13.26 7.80
C LYS A 58 2.89 13.96 6.82
N ASP A 59 2.73 13.44 5.61
CA ASP A 59 1.82 14.00 4.63
C ASP A 59 0.62 13.10 4.39
N ILE A 60 -0.47 13.69 3.91
CA ILE A 60 -1.61 12.92 3.45
C ILE A 60 -1.30 12.40 2.05
N ALA A 61 -1.31 11.08 1.89
CA ALA A 61 -1.04 10.46 0.61
C ALA A 61 -2.22 10.67 -0.35
N PRO A 62 -1.99 11.15 -1.58
CA PRO A 62 -3.04 11.40 -2.55
C PRO A 62 -3.41 10.12 -3.31
N PHE A 63 -3.87 9.10 -2.60
CA PHE A 63 -4.19 7.81 -3.19
C PHE A 63 -5.46 7.85 -4.02
N LYS A 64 -5.47 7.08 -5.09
CA LYS A 64 -6.62 6.89 -5.97
C LYS A 64 -7.07 5.44 -5.94
N ALA A 65 -8.39 5.23 -5.91
CA ALA A 65 -8.96 3.89 -5.92
C ALA A 65 -8.53 3.10 -7.17
N GLY A 66 -8.19 1.85 -6.96
CA GLY A 66 -7.77 0.94 -8.03
C GLY A 66 -6.31 1.05 -8.46
N THR A 67 -5.55 1.96 -7.87
CA THR A 67 -4.14 2.16 -8.22
C THR A 67 -3.25 1.49 -7.18
N PRO A 68 -2.33 0.61 -7.57
CA PRO A 68 -1.34 0.05 -6.67
C PRO A 68 -0.25 1.08 -6.33
N TYR A 69 0.10 1.13 -5.07
CA TYR A 69 1.17 2.01 -4.57
C TYR A 69 2.22 1.19 -3.83
N LEU A 70 3.48 1.43 -4.19
CA LEU A 70 4.60 0.84 -3.48
C LEU A 70 4.93 1.74 -2.28
N LEU A 71 4.89 1.16 -1.08
CA LEU A 71 5.15 1.89 0.16
C LEU A 71 6.47 1.49 0.78
N ASN A 72 7.23 2.48 1.21
CA ASN A 72 8.33 2.27 2.13
C ASN A 72 7.77 2.30 3.56
N THR A 73 7.47 1.13 4.10
CA THR A 73 6.83 1.01 5.41
C THR A 73 7.77 1.26 6.58
N LYS A 74 9.04 1.57 6.33
CA LYS A 74 9.95 2.12 7.33
C LYS A 74 9.69 3.60 7.58
N LYS A 75 8.98 4.29 6.70
CA LYS A 75 8.45 5.61 6.97
C LYS A 75 7.17 5.49 7.79
N GLN A 76 6.94 6.47 8.64
CA GLN A 76 5.76 6.49 9.49
C GLN A 76 4.48 6.55 8.65
N HIS A 77 3.54 5.68 8.94
CA HIS A 77 2.28 5.62 8.21
C HIS A 77 1.13 5.17 9.12
N GLY A 78 -0.07 5.53 8.73
CA GLY A 78 -1.30 5.17 9.43
C GLY A 78 -2.50 5.64 8.64
N SER A 79 -3.70 5.25 9.06
CA SER A 79 -4.91 5.62 8.35
C SER A 79 -6.09 5.77 9.29
N PHE A 80 -7.07 6.58 8.86
CA PHE A 80 -8.28 6.88 9.60
C PHE A 80 -9.48 6.77 8.68
N ALA A 81 -10.51 6.04 9.10
CA ALA A 81 -11.77 5.92 8.37
C ALA A 81 -12.82 6.83 8.99
N PHE A 82 -13.48 7.63 8.17
CA PHE A 82 -14.54 8.55 8.60
C PHE A 82 -15.93 8.06 8.20
N VAL A 83 -15.99 7.09 7.31
CA VAL A 83 -17.23 6.45 6.86
C VAL A 83 -17.07 4.94 6.88
N ASN A 84 -18.18 4.21 6.71
CA ASN A 84 -18.17 2.75 6.67
C ASN A 84 -17.72 2.21 5.30
N ASP A 85 -17.37 0.92 5.27
CA ASP A 85 -17.12 0.14 4.05
C ASP A 85 -15.98 0.70 3.21
N ILE A 86 -14.87 0.99 3.85
CA ILE A 86 -13.63 1.34 3.18
C ILE A 86 -12.84 0.06 2.99
N TYR A 87 -12.51 -0.27 1.73
CA TYR A 87 -11.80 -1.48 1.38
C TYR A 87 -10.46 -1.19 0.74
N HIS A 88 -9.46 -1.96 1.10
CA HIS A 88 -8.16 -1.93 0.44
C HIS A 88 -7.48 -3.30 0.51
N VAL A 89 -6.47 -3.48 -0.33
CA VAL A 89 -5.63 -4.67 -0.36
C VAL A 89 -4.22 -4.28 0.03
N LEU A 90 -3.63 -5.06 0.91
CA LEU A 90 -2.23 -4.91 1.31
C LEU A 90 -1.48 -6.18 0.94
N MET A 91 -0.41 -6.03 0.16
CA MET A 91 0.44 -7.13 -0.27
C MET A 91 1.84 -6.97 0.27
N GLY A 92 2.39 -8.06 0.80
CA GLY A 92 3.81 -8.16 1.09
C GLY A 92 4.50 -8.99 0.01
N ILE A 93 5.55 -8.46 -0.59
CA ILE A 93 6.29 -9.11 -1.67
C ILE A 93 7.74 -9.24 -1.24
N TYR A 94 8.29 -10.45 -1.36
CA TYR A 94 9.69 -10.68 -1.01
C TYR A 94 10.61 -9.91 -1.95
N ILE A 95 11.64 -9.34 -1.39
CA ILE A 95 12.68 -8.64 -2.16
C ILE A 95 13.60 -9.68 -2.77
N ASN A 96 13.52 -9.84 -4.08
CA ASN A 96 14.39 -10.69 -4.88
C ASN A 96 14.57 -10.08 -6.28
N PRO A 97 15.53 -10.57 -7.09
CA PRO A 97 15.79 -9.98 -8.40
C PRO A 97 14.58 -9.96 -9.33
N HIS A 98 13.78 -11.03 -9.32
CA HIS A 98 12.58 -11.10 -10.15
C HIS A 98 11.58 -9.99 -9.77
N ASN A 99 11.27 -9.86 -8.48
CA ASN A 99 10.29 -8.90 -7.99
C ASN A 99 10.78 -7.46 -8.17
N PHE A 100 12.07 -7.20 -8.01
CA PHE A 100 12.64 -5.89 -8.31
C PHE A 100 12.47 -5.54 -9.79
N ARG A 101 12.65 -6.50 -10.68
CA ARG A 101 12.45 -6.28 -12.11
C ARG A 101 10.99 -5.94 -12.41
N VAL A 102 10.05 -6.66 -11.78
CA VAL A 102 8.63 -6.35 -11.93
C VAL A 102 8.33 -4.92 -11.46
N VAL A 103 8.89 -4.50 -10.33
CA VAL A 103 8.71 -3.13 -9.83
C VAL A 103 9.25 -2.11 -10.82
N THR A 104 10.45 -2.32 -11.34
CA THR A 104 11.04 -1.37 -12.31
C THR A 104 10.24 -1.31 -13.61
N ASP A 105 9.64 -2.40 -14.03
CA ASP A 105 8.79 -2.43 -15.23
C ASP A 105 7.45 -1.72 -15.00
N LEU A 106 6.94 -1.73 -13.77
CA LEU A 106 5.70 -1.05 -13.40
C LEU A 106 5.87 0.45 -13.20
N LEU A 107 7.11 0.93 -12.99
CA LEU A 107 7.39 2.32 -12.68
C LEU A 107 8.11 3.10 -13.80
N PRO A 108 7.99 2.71 -15.07
CA PRO A 108 8.77 3.38 -16.13
C PRO A 108 8.38 4.83 -16.36
N ASN A 109 7.21 5.24 -15.89
CA ASN A 109 6.66 6.58 -16.08
C ASN A 109 6.60 7.37 -14.77
N CYS A 110 7.33 6.94 -13.75
CA CYS A 110 7.41 7.72 -12.53
C CYS A 110 8.12 9.05 -12.80
N GLU A 111 7.49 10.13 -12.36
CA GLU A 111 8.15 11.43 -12.35
C GLU A 111 9.20 11.47 -11.25
N ASP A 112 10.30 12.16 -11.50
CA ASP A 112 11.29 12.40 -10.48
C ASP A 112 10.75 13.44 -9.51
N TYR A 113 10.64 13.06 -8.25
CA TYR A 113 10.32 13.98 -7.17
C TYR A 113 11.62 14.38 -6.48
N GLU A 114 11.92 15.64 -6.57
CA GLU A 114 13.03 16.22 -5.83
C GLU A 114 12.60 16.66 -4.43
#